data_30a8a57c615c143cc2e7f33ec54f71e7
#
_entry.id   30a8a57c615c143cc2e7f33ec54f71e7
#
_cell.length_a   1.000
_cell.length_b   1.000
_cell.length_c   1.000
_cell.angle_alpha   90.00
_cell.angle_beta   90.00
_cell.angle_gamma   90.00
#
_symmetry.space_group_name_H-M   'P 1'
#
loop_
_entity.id
_entity.type
_entity.pdbx_description
1 polymer ?
#
loop_
_entity_poly.entity_id
_entity_poly.type
_entity_poly.pdbx_seq_one_letter_code
_entity_poly.pdbx_strand_id
1 'polypeptide(L)'
;MIEEKDIIKAGVLKVAELMAVAAKTAPKARGIDNIVIAVISNKEELEKLANKMEELASQYGQFLARDAGNVRNSEAVVLIGAKVVNLGLKTPPDYGVDMNICMALVNLGIAVGSAAKVASMLNVDNRIMLSIGLAARELKLINAEYILGIPLSAKAKNIYFDRRK
;
A
#
# COMPACT_ATOMS: atom_id res chain seq x y z
N MET A 1 7.21 -8.90 -31.96
CA MET A 1 5.90 -9.10 -31.27
C MET A 1 6.19 -9.03 -29.79
N ILE A 2 5.37 -8.36 -28.99
CA ILE A 2 5.46 -8.33 -27.52
C ILE A 2 4.44 -9.34 -27.00
N GLU A 3 4.83 -10.20 -26.10
CA GLU A 3 3.95 -11.21 -25.52
C GLU A 3 2.96 -10.62 -24.53
N GLU A 4 1.77 -11.23 -24.40
CA GLU A 4 0.70 -10.78 -23.49
C GLU A 4 1.20 -10.54 -22.07
N LYS A 5 2.01 -11.46 -21.53
CA LYS A 5 2.57 -11.35 -20.18
C LYS A 5 3.36 -10.06 -19.97
N ASP A 6 4.17 -9.68 -20.97
CA ASP A 6 5.00 -8.48 -20.88
C ASP A 6 4.16 -7.20 -21.03
N ILE A 7 3.13 -7.23 -21.88
CA ILE A 7 2.17 -6.14 -22.05
C ILE A 7 1.42 -5.88 -20.73
N ILE A 8 0.90 -6.95 -20.12
CA ILE A 8 0.14 -6.84 -18.86
C ILE A 8 1.04 -6.32 -17.74
N LYS A 9 2.23 -6.88 -17.58
CA LYS A 9 3.19 -6.43 -16.58
C LYS A 9 3.54 -4.95 -16.75
N ALA A 10 3.88 -4.53 -17.97
CA ALA A 10 4.18 -3.14 -18.26
C ALA A 10 3.00 -2.20 -17.99
N GLY A 11 1.78 -2.62 -18.36
CA GLY A 11 0.55 -1.88 -18.08
C GLY A 11 0.30 -1.70 -16.59
N VAL A 12 0.41 -2.77 -15.80
CA VAL A 12 0.24 -2.70 -14.33
C VAL A 12 1.27 -1.79 -13.69
N LEU A 13 2.54 -1.84 -14.12
CA LEU A 13 3.60 -0.95 -13.62
C LEU A 13 3.32 0.51 -13.95
N LYS A 14 2.81 0.78 -15.15
CA LYS A 14 2.40 2.15 -15.54
C LYS A 14 1.26 2.67 -14.64
N VAL A 15 0.32 1.83 -14.29
CA VAL A 15 -0.75 2.18 -13.35
C VAL A 15 -0.17 2.43 -11.95
N ALA A 16 0.79 1.63 -11.49
CA ALA A 16 1.46 1.86 -10.20
C ALA A 16 2.15 3.24 -10.14
N GLU A 17 2.79 3.68 -11.23
CA GLU A 17 3.37 5.02 -11.34
C GLU A 17 2.30 6.12 -11.23
N LEU A 18 1.16 5.97 -11.93
CA LEU A 18 0.05 6.91 -11.85
C LEU A 18 -0.61 6.93 -10.47
N MET A 19 -0.70 5.79 -9.80
CA MET A 19 -1.13 5.69 -8.40
C MET A 19 -0.20 6.48 -7.47
N ALA A 20 1.11 6.41 -7.68
CA ALA A 20 2.09 7.16 -6.91
C ALA A 20 1.90 8.68 -7.10
N VAL A 21 1.64 9.14 -8.33
CA VAL A 21 1.30 10.54 -8.62
C VAL A 21 0.03 10.97 -7.87
N ALA A 22 -1.03 10.15 -7.92
CA ALA A 22 -2.29 10.45 -7.25
C ALA A 22 -2.15 10.51 -5.72
N ALA A 23 -1.37 9.58 -5.12
CA ALA A 23 -1.06 9.62 -3.69
C ALA A 23 -0.24 10.86 -3.31
N LYS A 24 0.71 11.26 -4.17
CA LYS A 24 1.58 12.41 -3.93
C LYS A 24 0.80 13.74 -3.97
N THR A 25 -0.10 13.88 -4.90
CA THR A 25 -0.92 15.10 -5.08
C THR A 25 -2.17 15.15 -4.19
N ALA A 26 -2.50 14.05 -3.50
CA ALA A 26 -3.61 14.01 -2.55
C ALA A 26 -3.48 15.10 -1.49
N PRO A 27 -4.60 15.75 -1.06
CA PRO A 27 -4.57 16.79 -0.04
C PRO A 27 -3.91 16.32 1.26
N LYS A 28 -3.13 17.20 1.87
CA LYS A 28 -2.45 16.97 3.15
C LYS A 28 -2.70 18.11 4.11
N ALA A 29 -2.76 17.80 5.39
CA ALA A 29 -2.92 18.80 6.45
C ALA A 29 -1.85 19.91 6.31
N ARG A 30 -2.30 21.17 6.24
CA ARG A 30 -1.46 22.36 6.04
C ARG A 30 -0.58 22.34 4.77
N GLY A 31 -0.85 21.44 3.82
CA GLY A 31 -0.01 21.29 2.62
C GLY A 31 1.38 20.73 2.89
N ILE A 32 1.65 20.21 4.10
CA ILE A 32 2.96 19.66 4.45
C ILE A 32 3.05 18.23 3.94
N ASP A 33 4.02 17.99 3.04
CA ASP A 33 4.23 16.68 2.46
C ASP A 33 4.90 15.72 3.44
N ASN A 34 4.12 14.78 3.95
CA ASN A 34 4.56 13.73 4.86
C ASN A 34 4.34 12.32 4.29
N ILE A 35 4.01 12.21 3.00
CA ILE A 35 3.73 10.93 2.35
C ILE A 35 4.97 10.41 1.62
N VAL A 36 5.34 9.18 1.93
CA VAL A 36 6.42 8.41 1.30
C VAL A 36 5.83 7.30 0.47
N ILE A 37 6.33 7.10 -0.75
CA ILE A 37 5.78 6.13 -1.70
C ILE A 37 6.92 5.32 -2.30
N ALA A 38 6.70 4.02 -2.47
CA ALA A 38 7.58 3.14 -3.23
C ALA A 38 6.75 2.09 -3.98
N VAL A 39 7.31 1.54 -5.04
CA VAL A 39 6.73 0.43 -5.82
C VAL A 39 7.69 -0.74 -5.82
N ILE A 40 7.20 -1.90 -5.43
CA ILE A 40 7.90 -3.18 -5.51
C ILE A 40 7.35 -3.92 -6.73
N SER A 41 8.22 -4.30 -7.66
CA SER A 41 7.85 -5.04 -8.89
C SER A 41 8.82 -6.18 -9.20
N ASN A 42 9.89 -6.29 -8.43
CA ASN A 42 10.83 -7.40 -8.52
C ASN A 42 10.26 -8.62 -7.80
N LYS A 43 10.31 -9.78 -8.44
CA LYS A 43 9.73 -11.01 -7.90
C LYS A 43 10.40 -11.46 -6.59
N GLU A 44 11.71 -11.28 -6.47
CA GLU A 44 12.44 -11.62 -5.25
C GLU A 44 12.05 -10.73 -4.07
N GLU A 45 11.83 -9.44 -4.32
CA GLU A 45 11.37 -8.49 -3.30
C GLU A 45 9.92 -8.77 -2.87
N LEU A 46 9.04 -9.14 -3.82
CA LEU A 46 7.67 -9.56 -3.51
C LEU A 46 7.66 -10.84 -2.67
N GLU A 47 8.53 -11.80 -2.98
CA GLU A 47 8.68 -13.03 -2.21
C GLU A 47 9.20 -12.74 -0.79
N LYS A 48 10.21 -11.89 -0.66
CA LYS A 48 10.75 -11.47 0.64
C LYS A 48 9.68 -10.77 1.50
N LEU A 49 8.87 -9.92 0.88
CA LEU A 49 7.74 -9.26 1.56
C LEU A 49 6.70 -10.29 2.02
N ALA A 50 6.32 -11.22 1.15
CA ALA A 50 5.35 -12.27 1.47
C ALA A 50 5.84 -13.20 2.59
N ASN A 51 7.11 -13.60 2.57
CA ASN A 51 7.72 -14.40 3.64
C ASN A 51 7.67 -13.67 4.99
N LYS A 52 7.96 -12.37 5.01
CA LYS A 52 7.84 -11.56 6.23
C LYS A 52 6.40 -11.47 6.72
N MET A 53 5.43 -11.37 5.83
CA MET A 53 4.01 -11.41 6.21
C MET A 53 3.63 -12.75 6.87
N GLU A 54 4.11 -13.88 6.36
CA GLU A 54 3.89 -15.19 6.97
C GLU A 54 4.54 -15.32 8.35
N GLU A 55 5.77 -14.85 8.53
CA GLU A 55 6.44 -14.80 9.83
C GLU A 55 5.62 -14.04 10.88
N LEU A 56 5.04 -12.90 10.48
CA LEU A 56 4.25 -12.05 11.37
C LEU A 56 2.84 -12.58 11.64
N ALA A 57 2.38 -13.60 10.91
CA ALA A 57 1.02 -14.14 11.06
C ALA A 57 0.74 -14.71 12.45
N SER A 58 1.74 -15.28 13.11
CA SER A 58 1.60 -15.79 14.49
C SER A 58 1.38 -14.68 15.51
N GLN A 59 1.89 -13.48 15.25
CA GLN A 59 1.81 -12.32 16.14
C GLN A 59 0.59 -11.46 15.87
N TYR A 60 0.25 -11.22 14.61
CA TYR A 60 -0.79 -10.25 14.22
C TYR A 60 -2.07 -10.89 13.62
N GLY A 61 -2.06 -12.20 13.36
CA GLY A 61 -3.22 -12.94 12.89
C GLY A 61 -3.05 -13.59 11.50
N GLN A 62 -3.77 -14.69 11.29
CA GLN A 62 -3.65 -15.55 10.11
C GLN A 62 -4.02 -14.87 8.78
N PHE A 63 -4.67 -13.70 8.82
CA PHE A 63 -4.94 -12.94 7.62
C PHE A 63 -3.66 -12.47 6.89
N LEU A 64 -2.52 -12.33 7.63
CA LEU A 64 -1.24 -11.99 7.02
C LEU A 64 -0.74 -13.11 6.11
N ALA A 65 -0.86 -14.38 6.52
CA ALA A 65 -0.47 -15.54 5.70
C ALA A 65 -1.32 -15.66 4.43
N ARG A 66 -2.63 -15.43 4.54
CA ARG A 66 -3.52 -15.38 3.38
C ARG A 66 -3.10 -14.27 2.40
N ASP A 67 -2.85 -13.08 2.92
CA ASP A 67 -2.50 -11.90 2.12
C ASP A 67 -1.09 -12.05 1.49
N ALA A 68 -0.18 -12.80 2.12
CA ALA A 68 1.12 -13.17 1.55
C ALA A 68 0.96 -13.93 0.23
N GLY A 69 0.00 -14.88 0.16
CA GLY A 69 -0.35 -15.57 -1.07
C GLY A 69 -0.82 -14.63 -2.17
N ASN A 70 -1.57 -13.58 -1.82
CA ASN A 70 -1.98 -12.54 -2.77
C ASN A 70 -0.79 -11.74 -3.29
N VAL A 71 0.16 -11.37 -2.42
CA VAL A 71 1.39 -10.64 -2.81
C VAL A 71 2.23 -11.44 -3.79
N ARG A 72 2.44 -12.75 -3.56
CA ARG A 72 3.17 -13.64 -4.48
C ARG A 72 2.55 -13.71 -5.87
N ASN A 73 1.23 -13.56 -5.93
CA ASN A 73 0.46 -13.64 -7.17
C ASN A 73 0.21 -12.26 -7.81
N SER A 74 0.76 -11.20 -7.26
CA SER A 74 0.64 -9.82 -7.78
C SER A 74 1.78 -9.50 -8.74
N GLU A 75 1.53 -8.55 -9.63
CA GLU A 75 2.54 -8.01 -10.56
C GLU A 75 3.40 -6.93 -9.88
N ALA A 76 2.81 -6.19 -8.93
CA ALA A 76 3.49 -5.16 -8.17
C ALA A 76 2.77 -4.90 -6.84
N VAL A 77 3.45 -4.20 -5.93
CA VAL A 77 2.89 -3.64 -4.70
C VAL A 77 3.25 -2.17 -4.62
N VAL A 78 2.26 -1.31 -4.45
CA VAL A 78 2.48 0.11 -4.12
C VAL A 78 2.48 0.25 -2.60
N LEU A 79 3.59 0.71 -2.03
CA LEU A 79 3.70 1.07 -0.62
C LEU A 79 3.45 2.56 -0.48
N ILE A 80 2.56 2.92 0.44
CA ILE A 80 2.29 4.32 0.80
C ILE A 80 2.39 4.42 2.32
N GLY A 81 3.26 5.32 2.78
CA GLY A 81 3.49 5.55 4.19
C GLY A 81 3.35 7.02 4.57
N ALA A 82 2.97 7.27 5.81
CA ALA A 82 2.92 8.62 6.38
C ALA A 82 3.94 8.75 7.52
N LYS A 83 4.69 9.86 7.49
CA LYS A 83 5.50 10.32 8.61
C LYS A 83 4.65 11.16 9.55
N VAL A 84 4.86 11.00 10.85
CA VAL A 84 4.30 11.91 11.84
C VAL A 84 5.16 13.18 11.86
N VAL A 85 4.59 14.30 11.45
CA VAL A 85 5.26 15.61 11.42
C VAL A 85 4.57 16.57 12.37
N ASN A 86 5.34 17.48 12.95
CA ASN A 86 4.77 18.52 13.80
C ASN A 86 4.03 19.56 12.94
N LEU A 87 2.72 19.58 13.04
CA LEU A 87 1.85 20.53 12.34
C LEU A 87 1.58 21.81 13.17
N GLY A 88 2.14 21.93 14.37
CA GLY A 88 1.85 23.02 15.27
C GLY A 88 0.39 23.04 15.77
N LEU A 89 -0.27 21.88 15.79
CA LEU A 89 -1.64 21.73 16.26
C LEU A 89 -1.66 21.36 17.74
N LYS A 90 -2.61 21.94 18.49
CA LYS A 90 -2.86 21.52 19.88
C LYS A 90 -3.81 20.33 19.89
N THR A 91 -3.47 19.31 20.65
CA THR A 91 -4.34 18.15 20.88
C THR A 91 -5.37 18.49 21.95
N PRO A 92 -6.69 18.32 21.69
CA PRO A 92 -7.70 18.44 22.73
C PRO A 92 -7.45 17.43 23.87
N PRO A 93 -7.68 17.79 25.15
CA PRO A 93 -7.33 16.92 26.29
C PRO A 93 -8.02 15.55 26.29
N ASP A 94 -9.19 15.46 25.69
CA ASP A 94 -10.05 14.27 25.64
C ASP A 94 -9.88 13.42 24.37
N TYR A 95 -8.97 13.80 23.47
CA TYR A 95 -8.77 13.08 22.19
C TYR A 95 -8.12 11.71 22.34
N GLY A 96 -7.37 11.47 23.42
CA GLY A 96 -6.70 10.19 23.67
C GLY A 96 -5.57 9.83 22.71
N VAL A 97 -5.33 10.62 21.63
CA VAL A 97 -4.26 10.45 20.65
C VAL A 97 -3.78 11.82 20.17
N ASP A 98 -2.48 11.93 19.92
CA ASP A 98 -1.87 13.20 19.47
C ASP A 98 -2.43 13.64 18.10
N MET A 99 -2.71 14.93 17.95
CA MET A 99 -3.31 15.50 16.74
C MET A 99 -2.41 15.34 15.51
N ASN A 100 -1.08 15.34 15.67
CA ASN A 100 -0.16 15.12 14.56
C ASN A 100 -0.25 13.67 14.06
N ILE A 101 -0.48 12.71 14.96
CA ILE A 101 -0.74 11.31 14.59
C ILE A 101 -2.08 11.20 13.85
N CYS A 102 -3.13 11.83 14.39
CA CYS A 102 -4.44 11.84 13.71
C CYS A 102 -4.32 12.35 12.27
N MET A 103 -3.64 13.48 12.09
CA MET A 103 -3.50 14.08 10.76
C MET A 103 -2.58 13.26 9.84
N ALA A 104 -1.56 12.59 10.36
CA ALA A 104 -0.74 11.66 9.58
C ALA A 104 -1.58 10.49 9.04
N LEU A 105 -2.45 9.91 9.88
CA LEU A 105 -3.35 8.83 9.46
C LEU A 105 -4.43 9.30 8.48
N VAL A 106 -4.97 10.51 8.65
CA VAL A 106 -5.90 11.13 7.70
C VAL A 106 -5.23 11.34 6.35
N ASN A 107 -4.02 11.93 6.33
CA ASN A 107 -3.24 12.14 5.11
C ASN A 107 -2.95 10.80 4.40
N LEU A 108 -2.59 9.76 5.18
CA LEU A 108 -2.36 8.41 4.64
C LEU A 108 -3.64 7.85 3.99
N GLY A 109 -4.78 7.95 4.68
CA GLY A 109 -6.07 7.46 4.16
C GLY A 109 -6.47 8.15 2.86
N ILE A 110 -6.30 9.47 2.77
CA ILE A 110 -6.60 10.25 1.56
C ILE A 110 -5.66 9.83 0.41
N ALA A 111 -4.35 9.72 0.67
CA ALA A 111 -3.36 9.32 -0.32
C ALA A 111 -3.62 7.92 -0.87
N VAL A 112 -3.88 6.96 0.03
CA VAL A 112 -4.19 5.56 -0.32
C VAL A 112 -5.49 5.46 -1.09
N GLY A 113 -6.53 6.19 -0.69
CA GLY A 113 -7.81 6.24 -1.39
C GLY A 113 -7.68 6.81 -2.81
N SER A 114 -6.90 7.90 -2.96
CA SER A 114 -6.60 8.49 -4.27
C SER A 114 -5.86 7.49 -5.18
N ALA A 115 -4.86 6.78 -4.66
CA ALA A 115 -4.12 5.76 -5.41
C ALA A 115 -5.01 4.59 -5.84
N ALA A 116 -5.78 4.02 -4.90
CA ALA A 116 -6.68 2.89 -5.19
C ALA A 116 -7.76 3.26 -6.22
N LYS A 117 -8.26 4.49 -6.19
CA LYS A 117 -9.19 5.02 -7.20
C LYS A 117 -8.59 4.98 -8.60
N VAL A 118 -7.33 5.40 -8.76
CA VAL A 118 -6.64 5.37 -10.06
C VAL A 118 -6.53 3.95 -10.60
N ALA A 119 -6.10 2.98 -9.77
CA ALA A 119 -6.04 1.58 -10.17
C ALA A 119 -7.41 1.06 -10.65
N SER A 120 -8.46 1.35 -9.89
CA SER A 120 -9.83 0.92 -10.23
C SER A 120 -10.34 1.55 -11.52
N MET A 121 -10.05 2.83 -11.76
CA MET A 121 -10.43 3.53 -13.00
C MET A 121 -9.69 2.98 -14.23
N LEU A 122 -8.50 2.42 -14.05
CA LEU A 122 -7.67 1.84 -15.11
C LEU A 122 -7.76 0.31 -15.17
N ASN A 123 -8.79 -0.28 -14.57
CA ASN A 123 -9.10 -1.72 -14.59
C ASN A 123 -7.96 -2.61 -14.05
N VAL A 124 -7.19 -2.12 -13.07
CA VAL A 124 -6.20 -2.93 -12.36
C VAL A 124 -6.77 -3.34 -11.01
N ASP A 125 -6.88 -4.65 -10.80
CA ASP A 125 -7.31 -5.24 -9.54
C ASP A 125 -6.36 -4.85 -8.41
N ASN A 126 -6.94 -4.42 -7.30
CA ASN A 126 -6.19 -3.92 -6.16
C ASN A 126 -6.94 -4.14 -4.84
N ARG A 127 -6.21 -4.11 -3.74
CA ARG A 127 -6.78 -4.12 -2.39
C ARG A 127 -5.84 -3.41 -1.43
N ILE A 128 -6.37 -2.50 -0.61
CA ILE A 128 -5.61 -1.87 0.46
C ILE A 128 -5.39 -2.89 1.58
N MET A 129 -4.14 -3.13 1.96
CA MET A 129 -3.76 -4.14 2.95
C MET A 129 -2.88 -3.56 4.06
N LEU A 130 -3.33 -3.68 5.30
CA LEU A 130 -2.53 -3.41 6.50
C LEU A 130 -1.40 -4.45 6.65
N SER A 131 -1.67 -5.71 6.32
CA SER A 131 -0.74 -6.83 6.40
C SER A 131 0.59 -6.56 5.67
N ILE A 132 0.51 -5.97 4.48
CA ILE A 132 1.68 -5.53 3.71
C ILE A 132 2.42 -4.41 4.45
N GLY A 133 1.68 -3.45 5.01
CA GLY A 133 2.26 -2.31 5.74
C GLY A 133 3.08 -2.75 6.96
N LEU A 134 2.58 -3.72 7.73
CA LEU A 134 3.28 -4.28 8.88
C LEU A 134 4.61 -4.94 8.46
N ALA A 135 4.59 -5.78 7.43
CA ALA A 135 5.79 -6.43 6.92
C ALA A 135 6.78 -5.43 6.30
N ALA A 136 6.30 -4.46 5.54
CA ALA A 136 7.13 -3.41 4.94
C ALA A 136 7.83 -2.56 6.01
N ARG A 137 7.18 -2.28 7.14
CA ARG A 137 7.75 -1.59 8.29
C ARG A 137 8.87 -2.40 8.93
N GLU A 138 8.65 -3.69 9.21
CA GLU A 138 9.66 -4.58 9.77
C GLU A 138 10.89 -4.73 8.86
N LEU A 139 10.67 -4.80 7.55
CA LEU A 139 11.73 -4.84 6.55
C LEU A 139 12.35 -3.46 6.27
N LYS A 140 11.84 -2.38 6.86
CA LYS A 140 12.29 -0.98 6.67
C LYS A 140 12.33 -0.58 5.18
N LEU A 141 11.33 -1.00 4.40
CA LEU A 141 11.29 -0.77 2.96
C LEU A 141 11.10 0.70 2.59
N ILE A 142 10.37 1.45 3.43
CA ILE A 142 10.22 2.91 3.34
C ILE A 142 10.31 3.52 4.74
N ASN A 143 10.79 4.76 4.80
CA ASN A 143 10.93 5.48 6.06
C ASN A 143 9.63 6.23 6.40
N ALA A 144 8.72 5.54 7.08
CA ALA A 144 7.45 6.08 7.57
C ALA A 144 6.97 5.30 8.79
N GLU A 145 6.23 5.96 9.69
CA GLU A 145 5.70 5.34 10.90
C GLU A 145 4.48 4.45 10.60
N TYR A 146 3.61 4.89 9.70
CA TYR A 146 2.39 4.17 9.30
C TYR A 146 2.47 3.85 7.82
N ILE A 147 2.32 2.58 7.47
CA ILE A 147 2.44 2.09 6.09
C ILE A 147 1.23 1.23 5.74
N LEU A 148 0.70 1.44 4.55
CA LEU A 148 -0.26 0.54 3.90
C LEU A 148 0.31 0.10 2.56
N GLY A 149 -0.05 -1.10 2.12
CA GLY A 149 0.33 -1.62 0.82
C GLY A 149 -0.86 -1.90 -0.06
N ILE A 150 -0.69 -1.74 -1.36
CA ILE A 150 -1.71 -2.01 -2.37
C ILE A 150 -1.10 -2.95 -3.42
N PRO A 151 -1.36 -4.27 -3.33
CA PRO A 151 -0.96 -5.20 -4.36
C PRO A 151 -1.81 -5.00 -5.61
N LEU A 152 -1.20 -5.20 -6.78
CA LEU A 152 -1.78 -4.97 -8.10
C LEU A 152 -1.77 -6.22 -8.95
N SER A 153 -2.86 -6.49 -9.64
CA SER A 153 -3.00 -7.62 -10.54
C SER A 153 -3.93 -7.29 -11.69
N ALA A 154 -3.69 -7.91 -12.86
CA ALA A 154 -4.59 -7.86 -14.00
C ALA A 154 -4.76 -9.28 -14.57
N LYS A 155 -5.66 -10.03 -13.96
CA LYS A 155 -5.96 -11.43 -14.31
C LYS A 155 -7.45 -11.59 -14.63
N ALA A 156 -7.81 -12.71 -15.26
CA ALA A 156 -9.21 -13.02 -15.59
C ALA A 156 -10.14 -13.09 -14.36
N LYS A 157 -9.58 -13.34 -13.18
CA LYS A 157 -10.29 -13.28 -11.91
C LYS A 157 -9.55 -12.36 -10.93
N ASN A 158 -10.31 -11.56 -10.16
CA ASN A 158 -9.75 -10.75 -9.09
C ASN A 158 -9.26 -11.65 -7.94
N ILE A 159 -7.94 -11.78 -7.78
CA ILE A 159 -7.31 -12.67 -6.81
C ILE A 159 -7.48 -12.21 -5.35
N TYR A 160 -7.87 -10.95 -5.12
CA TYR A 160 -7.97 -10.37 -3.78
C TYR A 160 -9.33 -10.61 -3.12
N PHE A 161 -10.37 -10.82 -3.91
CA PHE A 161 -11.75 -10.97 -3.46
C PHE A 161 -12.39 -12.30 -3.85
N ASP A 162 -11.84 -13.01 -4.85
CA ASP A 162 -12.32 -14.33 -5.27
C ASP A 162 -11.81 -15.40 -4.29
N ARG A 163 -12.52 -15.55 -3.19
CA ARG A 163 -12.20 -16.54 -2.15
C ARG A 163 -12.83 -17.87 -2.51
N ARG A 164 -12.01 -18.93 -2.62
CA ARG A 164 -12.54 -20.29 -2.57
C ARG A 164 -13.18 -20.49 -1.20
N LYS A 165 -14.45 -20.89 -1.20
CA LYS A 165 -15.17 -21.35 0.00
C LYS A 165 -14.56 -22.65 0.49
#